data_40a03948b7ed594cb7a0060072450f6d
#
_entry.id   40a03948b7ed594cb7a0060072450f6d
#
_cell.length_a   1.000
_cell.length_b   1.000
_cell.length_c   1.000
_cell.angle_alpha   90.00
_cell.angle_beta   90.00
_cell.angle_gamma   90.00
#
_symmetry.space_group_name_H-M   'P 1'
#
loop_
_entity.id
_entity.type
_entity.pdbx_description
1 polymer ?
#
loop_
_entity_poly.entity_id
_entity_poly.type
_entity_poly.pdbx_seq_one_letter_code
_entity_poly.pdbx_strand_id
1 'polypeptide(L)'
;MSKKITLLGSTGSIGTQSLDVIRAQGYEVFGLSAHSHVEKILQQIEEFHPKYVCMTDPDAAAKLDAALSGRADAPRPPFSLP
;
A
#
# COMPACT_ATOMS: atom_id res chain seq x y z
N MET A 1 -14.22 8.61 15.68
CA MET A 1 -14.00 8.59 14.22
C MET A 1 -12.59 8.13 13.93
N SER A 2 -12.45 7.18 13.01
CA SER A 2 -11.12 6.74 12.62
C SER A 2 -10.47 7.74 11.66
N LYS A 3 -9.17 7.92 11.79
CA LYS A 3 -8.41 8.76 10.88
C LYS A 3 -8.04 7.95 9.64
N LYS A 4 -8.12 8.59 8.49
CA LYS A 4 -7.66 8.00 7.22
C LYS A 4 -6.26 8.54 6.95
N ILE A 5 -5.32 7.63 6.75
CA ILE A 5 -3.91 7.98 6.61
C ILE A 5 -3.39 7.50 5.27
N THR A 6 -2.67 8.37 4.57
CA THR A 6 -1.90 8.00 3.39
C THR A 6 -0.43 8.00 3.79
N LEU A 7 0.23 6.88 3.61
CA LEU A 7 1.62 6.70 4.03
C LEU A 7 2.53 6.59 2.82
N LEU A 8 3.50 7.50 2.74
CA LEU A 8 4.51 7.50 1.68
C LEU A 8 5.71 6.68 2.14
N GLY A 9 6.18 5.77 1.28
CA GLY A 9 7.31 4.91 1.61
C GLY A 9 6.99 3.85 2.63
N SER A 10 5.83 3.20 2.51
CA SER A 10 5.31 2.27 3.51
C SER A 10 6.17 1.02 3.71
N THR A 11 7.06 0.70 2.77
CA THR A 11 7.92 -0.49 2.87
C THR A 11 9.31 -0.18 3.44
N GLY A 12 9.64 1.09 3.64
CA GLY A 12 10.90 1.49 4.26
C GLY A 12 10.86 1.34 5.78
N SER A 13 12.01 1.56 6.43
CA SER A 13 12.12 1.40 7.89
C SER A 13 11.16 2.31 8.65
N ILE A 14 11.10 3.58 8.28
CA ILE A 14 10.22 4.54 8.93
C ILE A 14 8.76 4.22 8.61
N GLY A 15 8.48 3.81 7.37
CA GLY A 15 7.13 3.44 6.96
C GLY A 15 6.59 2.25 7.73
N THR A 16 7.40 1.21 7.92
CA THR A 16 6.98 0.03 8.68
C THR A 16 6.74 0.37 10.15
N GLN A 17 7.56 1.23 10.74
CA GLN A 17 7.34 1.71 12.11
C GLN A 17 6.04 2.51 12.21
N SER A 18 5.76 3.34 11.20
CA SER A 18 4.51 4.11 11.16
C SER A 18 3.29 3.20 11.08
N LEU A 19 3.38 2.10 10.33
CA LEU A 19 2.30 1.12 10.26
C LEU A 19 2.06 0.44 11.60
N ASP A 20 3.11 0.20 12.38
CA ASP A 20 2.95 -0.34 13.73
C ASP A 20 2.12 0.60 14.61
N VAL A 21 2.39 1.91 14.53
CA VAL A 21 1.61 2.91 15.27
C VAL A 21 0.16 2.94 14.77
N ILE A 22 -0.04 2.92 13.46
CA ILE A 22 -1.37 2.91 12.85
C ILE A 22 -2.18 1.70 13.35
N ARG A 23 -1.53 0.54 13.38
CA ARG A 23 -2.17 -0.70 13.86
C ARG A 23 -2.55 -0.57 15.34
N ALA A 24 -1.65 -0.03 16.16
CA ALA A 24 -1.90 0.14 17.59
C ALA A 24 -3.02 1.13 17.88
N GLN A 25 -3.14 2.19 17.08
CA GLN A 25 -4.15 3.23 17.26
C GLN A 25 -5.47 2.94 16.55
N GLY A 26 -5.52 1.93 15.70
CA GLY A 26 -6.75 1.58 14.99
C GLY A 26 -7.12 2.55 13.88
N TYR A 27 -6.15 3.26 13.30
CA TYR A 27 -6.39 4.17 12.18
C TYR A 27 -6.61 3.41 10.89
N GLU A 28 -7.37 3.99 9.97
CA GLU A 28 -7.55 3.43 8.64
C GLU A 28 -6.42 3.85 7.72
N VAL A 29 -5.91 2.91 6.93
CA VAL A 29 -4.95 3.22 5.87
C VAL A 29 -5.71 3.47 4.58
N PHE A 30 -5.70 4.72 4.13
CA PHE A 30 -6.38 5.12 2.90
C PHE A 30 -5.51 4.86 1.68
N GLY A 31 -4.22 5.14 1.78
CA GLY A 31 -3.29 4.95 0.68
C GLY A 31 -1.91 4.54 1.17
N LEU A 32 -1.22 3.80 0.33
CA LEU A 32 0.16 3.39 0.55
C LEU A 32 0.99 3.72 -0.68
N SER A 33 2.24 4.10 -0.50
CA SER A 33 3.16 4.21 -1.61
C SER A 33 4.48 3.56 -1.28
N ALA A 34 5.11 2.99 -2.29
CA ALA A 34 6.41 2.34 -2.17
C ALA A 34 7.16 2.48 -3.48
N HIS A 35 8.47 2.16 -3.47
CA HIS A 35 9.25 2.22 -4.69
C HIS A 35 9.15 0.91 -5.48
N SER A 36 9.68 -0.19 -4.94
CA SER A 36 9.78 -1.43 -5.70
C SER A 36 9.53 -2.71 -4.89
N HIS A 37 9.28 -2.61 -3.59
CA HIS A 37 9.10 -3.80 -2.74
C HIS A 37 7.70 -4.38 -2.87
N VAL A 38 7.45 -5.10 -3.95
CA VAL A 38 6.12 -5.64 -4.28
C VAL A 38 5.62 -6.61 -3.20
N GLU A 39 6.48 -7.51 -2.72
CA GLU A 39 6.06 -8.48 -1.72
C GLU A 39 5.63 -7.83 -0.42
N LYS A 40 6.39 -6.82 0.03
CA LYS A 40 6.05 -6.10 1.25
C LYS A 40 4.76 -5.30 1.10
N ILE A 41 4.58 -4.62 -0.03
CA ILE A 41 3.37 -3.84 -0.25
C ILE A 41 2.14 -4.75 -0.34
N LEU A 42 2.29 -5.95 -0.92
CA LEU A 42 1.21 -6.92 -0.96
C LEU A 42 0.78 -7.35 0.44
N GLN A 43 1.73 -7.60 1.34
CA GLN A 43 1.42 -7.94 2.73
C GLN A 43 0.68 -6.80 3.42
N GLN A 44 1.09 -5.56 3.17
CA GLN A 44 0.45 -4.39 3.75
C GLN A 44 -0.96 -4.18 3.19
N ILE A 45 -1.16 -4.44 1.91
CA ILE A 45 -2.48 -4.38 1.29
C ILE A 45 -3.42 -5.41 1.93
N GLU A 46 -2.94 -6.61 2.14
CA GLU A 46 -3.76 -7.67 2.75
C GLU A 46 -4.11 -7.36 4.20
N GLU A 47 -3.23 -6.68 4.92
CA GLU A 47 -3.47 -6.34 6.32
C GLU A 47 -4.37 -5.11 6.47
N PHE A 48 -4.10 -4.06 5.72
CA PHE A 48 -4.71 -2.76 5.93
C PHE A 48 -5.83 -2.42 4.96
N HIS A 49 -5.92 -3.11 3.83
CA HIS A 49 -6.94 -2.89 2.80
C HIS A 49 -7.02 -1.43 2.34
N PRO A 50 -5.90 -0.82 1.91
CA PRO A 50 -5.92 0.58 1.48
C PRO A 50 -6.75 0.74 0.22
N LYS A 51 -7.32 1.91 0.04
CA LYS A 51 -8.11 2.22 -1.15
C LYS A 51 -7.22 2.52 -2.36
N TYR A 52 -6.04 3.11 -2.11
CA TYR A 52 -5.10 3.47 -3.17
C TYR A 52 -3.71 2.95 -2.84
N VAL A 53 -3.00 2.55 -3.87
CA VAL A 53 -1.59 2.14 -3.76
C VAL A 53 -0.83 2.74 -4.93
N CYS A 54 0.37 3.21 -4.67
CA CYS A 54 1.24 3.77 -5.71
C CYS A 54 2.63 3.17 -5.60
N MET A 55 3.16 2.72 -6.74
CA MET A 55 4.56 2.29 -6.85
C MET A 55 5.29 3.28 -7.75
N THR A 56 6.44 3.77 -7.31
CA THR A 56 7.21 4.73 -8.12
C THR A 56 8.06 4.05 -9.20
N ASP A 57 8.33 2.75 -9.06
CA ASP A 57 9.01 1.97 -10.09
C ASP A 57 7.96 1.37 -11.04
N PRO A 58 8.00 1.67 -12.36
CA PRO A 58 7.01 1.15 -13.31
C PRO A 58 6.98 -0.37 -13.39
N ASP A 59 8.13 -1.03 -13.31
CA ASP A 59 8.18 -2.49 -13.36
C ASP A 59 7.52 -3.10 -12.13
N ALA A 60 7.76 -2.52 -10.97
CA ALA A 60 7.11 -2.97 -9.73
C ALA A 60 5.61 -2.72 -9.78
N ALA A 61 5.17 -1.59 -10.34
CA ALA A 61 3.75 -1.30 -10.50
C ALA A 61 3.06 -2.34 -11.39
N ALA A 62 3.71 -2.74 -12.48
CA ALA A 62 3.18 -3.78 -13.36
C ALA A 62 3.08 -5.14 -12.65
N LYS A 63 4.08 -5.49 -11.86
CA LYS A 63 4.07 -6.73 -11.07
C LYS A 63 2.95 -6.72 -10.03
N LEU A 64 2.76 -5.58 -9.38
CA LEU A 64 1.69 -5.42 -8.40
C LEU A 64 0.33 -5.54 -9.05
N ASP A 65 0.13 -4.92 -10.21
CA ASP A 65 -1.11 -5.03 -10.96
C ASP A 65 -1.43 -6.49 -11.31
N ALA A 66 -0.44 -7.23 -11.80
CA ALA A 66 -0.59 -8.64 -12.11
C ALA A 66 -0.95 -9.46 -10.86
N ALA A 67 -0.31 -9.17 -9.73
CA ALA A 67 -0.55 -9.89 -8.48
C ALA A 67 -1.95 -9.63 -7.93
N LEU A 68 -2.49 -8.43 -8.14
CA LEU A 68 -3.81 -8.05 -7.64
C LEU A 68 -4.93 -8.28 -8.65
N SER A 69 -4.60 -8.70 -9.85
CA SER A 69 -5.58 -8.94 -10.91
C SER A 69 -6.58 -10.02 -10.47
N GLY A 70 -7.86 -9.73 -10.62
CA GLY A 70 -8.92 -10.65 -10.25
C GLY A 70 -9.31 -10.66 -8.77
N ARG A 71 -8.67 -9.87 -7.94
CA ARG A 71 -9.02 -9.77 -6.51
C ARG A 71 -10.06 -8.65 -6.33
N ALA A 72 -11.24 -9.02 -5.84
CA ALA A 72 -12.37 -8.10 -5.73
C ALA A 72 -12.15 -6.98 -4.71
N ASP A 73 -11.37 -7.26 -3.67
CA ASP A 73 -11.11 -6.31 -2.58
C ASP A 73 -9.78 -5.55 -2.76
N ALA A 74 -9.12 -5.73 -3.88
CA ALA A 74 -7.83 -5.09 -4.15
C ALA A 74 -8.00 -3.61 -4.55
N PRO A 75 -6.99 -2.76 -4.30
CA PRO A 75 -6.96 -1.41 -4.84
C PRO A 75 -7.02 -1.44 -6.37
N ARG A 76 -7.51 -0.36 -6.95
CA ARG A 76 -7.66 -0.28 -8.40
C ARG A 76 -6.40 0.27 -9.07
N PRO A 77 -6.02 -0.25 -10.26
CA PRO A 77 -4.95 0.35 -11.03
C PRO A 77 -5.36 1.72 -11.59
N PRO A 78 -4.42 2.54 -12.05
CA PRO A 78 -2.99 2.23 -12.13
C PRO A 78 -2.27 2.39 -10.80
N PHE A 79 -1.20 1.61 -10.60
CA PHE A 79 -0.38 1.69 -9.38
C PHE A 79 0.88 2.51 -9.58
N SER A 80 1.11 3.04 -10.78
CA SER A 80 2.22 3.94 -11.05
C SER A 80 1.73 5.39 -11.04
N LEU A 81 2.65 6.32 -10.73
CA LEU A 81 2.37 7.74 -10.82
C LEU A 81 2.14 8.14 -12.28
N PRO A 82 1.19 9.05 -12.53
CA PRO A 82 0.97 9.56 -13.88
C PRO A 82 2.13 10.43 -14.36
#